data_e142c5d52d1dd991ab968545d0c5e9ee
#
_entry.id   e142c5d52d1dd991ab968545d0c5e9ee
#
_cell.length_a   1.000
_cell.length_b   1.000
_cell.length_c   1.000
_cell.angle_alpha   90.00
_cell.angle_beta   90.00
_cell.angle_gamma   90.00
#
_symmetry.space_group_name_H-M   'P 1'
#
loop_
_entity.id
_entity.type
_entity.pdbx_description
1 polymer ?
#
loop_
_entity_poly.entity_id
_entity_poly.type
_entity_poly.pdbx_seq_one_letter_code
_entity_poly.pdbx_strand_id
1 'polypeptide(L)'
;MKIFYYPSPSRIGYQNPYSYNYKEALSKDHTLINKENKSVIMMGLDFFINSFKADLYIINWLESICFFRLGWIQFLLAQIGLWIIKKRKKKIVWMFHNIHPHQGNNQLSQKIQKTLFKQACLIISHSKEAAEYAQKMTEQKVVFINHPIKPIKITKINIDIPPFDILIWGTLLPYKGVAEFISQTKIQQSNITIRILGICKDEELSKKINQYCNNNIIFENRKANFDEIAAYIQKSRYVLFPYIGSCVSSSGALIDTLVLGGIPIGPNKGAFKDLSEKNICLTYETNEELINIINNHYPIDDKMKESFISTNSWESLVTKIFQIIKE
;
A
#
# COMPACT_ATOMS: atom_id res chain seq x y z
N MET A 1 19.72 17.99 9.45
CA MET A 1 19.84 16.58 9.87
C MET A 1 20.01 15.72 8.64
N LYS A 2 20.97 14.78 8.64
CA LYS A 2 21.17 13.83 7.54
C LYS A 2 20.27 12.63 7.69
N ILE A 3 19.44 12.34 6.68
CA ILE A 3 18.46 11.25 6.69
C ILE A 3 18.85 10.19 5.66
N PHE A 4 18.78 8.93 6.05
CA PHE A 4 18.80 7.80 5.14
C PHE A 4 17.38 7.21 5.03
N TYR A 5 16.86 7.13 3.82
CA TYR A 5 15.59 6.51 3.51
C TYR A 5 15.82 5.12 2.90
N TYR A 6 15.37 4.08 3.57
CA TYR A 6 15.42 2.72 3.06
C TYR A 6 14.04 2.28 2.55
N PRO A 7 13.93 1.59 1.40
CA PRO A 7 15.00 1.12 0.54
C PRO A 7 15.50 2.17 -0.45
N SER A 8 16.77 2.09 -0.81
CA SER A 8 17.29 2.74 -2.01
C SER A 8 16.76 2.04 -3.26
N PRO A 9 16.67 2.70 -4.44
CA PRO A 9 16.15 2.08 -5.65
C PRO A 9 16.93 0.82 -6.04
N SER A 10 16.21 -0.20 -6.50
CA SER A 10 16.84 -1.40 -7.08
C SER A 10 17.28 -1.17 -8.54
N ARG A 11 18.23 -1.99 -9.04
CA ARG A 11 18.71 -1.95 -10.44
C ARG A 11 17.61 -2.19 -11.48
N ILE A 12 16.48 -2.75 -11.10
CA ILE A 12 15.38 -3.15 -12.02
C ILE A 12 14.53 -1.94 -12.45
N GLY A 13 14.90 -0.71 -12.05
CA GLY A 13 14.26 0.50 -12.56
C GLY A 13 12.83 0.75 -12.08
N TYR A 14 12.23 -0.18 -11.32
CA TYR A 14 10.92 0.04 -10.74
C TYR A 14 11.05 0.91 -9.49
N GLN A 15 10.55 2.13 -9.61
CA GLN A 15 10.46 3.03 -8.48
C GLN A 15 9.08 2.88 -7.85
N ASN A 16 9.04 2.36 -6.61
CA ASN A 16 7.80 2.29 -5.86
C ASN A 16 7.26 3.72 -5.63
N PRO A 17 6.04 4.05 -6.09
CA PRO A 17 5.47 5.39 -5.93
C PRO A 17 5.43 5.88 -4.48
N TYR A 18 5.19 4.98 -3.53
CA TYR A 18 5.25 5.28 -2.08
C TYR A 18 6.63 5.84 -1.68
N SER A 19 7.70 5.11 -2.01
CA SER A 19 9.07 5.53 -1.70
C SER A 19 9.45 6.82 -2.42
N TYR A 20 9.03 6.98 -3.66
CA TYR A 20 9.29 8.19 -4.44
C TYR A 20 8.65 9.42 -3.78
N ASN A 21 7.35 9.39 -3.53
CA ASN A 21 6.62 10.51 -2.97
C ASN A 21 7.11 10.87 -1.56
N TYR A 22 7.45 9.85 -0.76
CA TYR A 22 7.99 10.07 0.58
C TYR A 22 9.35 10.79 0.52
N LYS A 23 10.27 10.32 -0.35
CA LYS A 23 11.59 10.96 -0.53
C LYS A 23 11.45 12.38 -1.04
N GLU A 24 10.54 12.65 -1.97
CA GLU A 24 10.24 14.01 -2.46
C GLU A 24 9.80 14.92 -1.30
N ALA A 25 8.84 14.48 -0.50
CA ALA A 25 8.37 15.25 0.66
C ALA A 25 9.48 15.50 1.70
N LEU A 26 10.27 14.47 2.02
CA LEU A 26 11.42 14.60 2.95
C LEU A 26 12.47 15.59 2.43
N SER A 27 12.74 15.59 1.12
CA SER A 27 13.83 16.38 0.55
C SER A 27 13.54 17.87 0.47
N LYS A 28 12.28 18.30 0.77
CA LYS A 28 11.93 19.73 0.82
C LYS A 28 12.63 20.45 1.97
N ASP A 29 12.66 19.81 3.15
CA ASP A 29 13.15 20.45 4.39
C ASP A 29 14.38 19.74 4.99
N HIS A 30 14.80 18.60 4.42
CA HIS A 30 15.85 17.77 5.02
C HIS A 30 16.87 17.28 3.99
N THR A 31 18.10 17.04 4.45
CA THR A 31 19.18 16.48 3.63
C THR A 31 19.05 14.95 3.55
N LEU A 32 18.57 14.45 2.42
CA LEU A 32 18.55 13.01 2.13
C LEU A 32 19.91 12.57 1.58
N ILE A 33 20.60 11.63 2.26
CA ILE A 33 21.94 11.17 1.81
C ILE A 33 21.86 10.24 0.59
N ASN A 34 20.68 9.67 0.32
CA ASN A 34 20.40 8.86 -0.86
C ASN A 34 19.24 9.45 -1.70
N LYS A 35 19.25 10.80 -1.86
CA LYS A 35 18.27 11.50 -2.71
C LYS A 35 18.39 11.06 -4.17
N GLU A 36 19.61 10.99 -4.68
CA GLU A 36 19.86 10.50 -6.02
C GLU A 36 19.52 9.01 -6.10
N ASN A 37 18.74 8.65 -7.10
CA ASN A 37 18.25 7.29 -7.31
C ASN A 37 19.34 6.40 -7.94
N LYS A 38 20.50 6.28 -7.29
CA LYS A 38 21.50 5.29 -7.69
C LYS A 38 20.99 3.90 -7.34
N SER A 39 20.83 3.07 -8.35
CA SER A 39 20.40 1.70 -8.15
C SER A 39 21.44 0.89 -7.42
N VAL A 40 21.01 0.06 -6.47
CA VAL A 40 21.88 -0.82 -5.68
C VAL A 40 21.68 -2.28 -6.07
N ILE A 41 22.76 -3.05 -5.98
CA ILE A 41 22.74 -4.49 -6.34
C ILE A 41 22.22 -5.32 -5.15
N MET A 42 22.65 -4.96 -3.93
CA MET A 42 22.32 -5.65 -2.70
C MET A 42 21.80 -4.64 -1.67
N MET A 43 20.53 -4.76 -1.33
CA MET A 43 19.86 -3.86 -0.40
C MET A 43 20.44 -3.92 1.02
N GLY A 44 20.84 -5.12 1.47
CA GLY A 44 21.48 -5.30 2.78
C GLY A 44 22.85 -4.62 2.86
N LEU A 45 23.66 -4.66 1.78
CA LEU A 45 24.95 -3.97 1.71
C LEU A 45 24.77 -2.45 1.69
N ASP A 46 23.82 -1.95 0.93
CA ASP A 46 23.48 -0.53 0.89
C ASP A 46 23.06 -0.03 2.29
N PHE A 47 22.20 -0.77 2.97
CA PHE A 47 21.77 -0.46 4.33
C PHE A 47 22.97 -0.44 5.29
N PHE A 48 23.85 -1.47 5.24
CA PHE A 48 25.05 -1.56 6.06
C PHE A 48 25.99 -0.36 5.84
N ILE A 49 26.32 -0.04 4.59
CA ILE A 49 27.23 1.10 4.26
C ILE A 49 26.64 2.43 4.76
N ASN A 50 25.34 2.62 4.63
CA ASN A 50 24.70 3.87 5.04
C ASN A 50 24.41 3.94 6.55
N SER A 51 24.51 2.81 7.30
CA SER A 51 24.36 2.79 8.76
C SER A 51 25.38 3.67 9.51
N PHE A 52 26.47 4.05 8.85
CA PHE A 52 27.50 4.95 9.39
C PHE A 52 27.25 6.43 9.10
N LYS A 53 26.35 6.81 8.20
CA LYS A 53 26.35 8.13 7.55
C LYS A 53 25.24 9.07 7.99
N ALA A 54 24.09 8.53 8.45
CA ALA A 54 22.92 9.34 8.75
C ALA A 54 22.71 9.57 10.26
N ASP A 55 21.86 10.55 10.56
CA ASP A 55 21.41 10.87 11.91
C ASP A 55 20.04 10.28 12.22
N LEU A 56 19.21 10.13 11.18
CA LEU A 56 17.89 9.51 11.21
C LEU A 56 17.76 8.49 10.07
N TYR A 57 17.18 7.35 10.40
CA TYR A 57 16.91 6.27 9.47
C TYR A 57 15.40 6.07 9.35
N ILE A 58 14.85 6.29 8.15
CA ILE A 58 13.45 5.97 7.84
C ILE A 58 13.46 4.65 7.08
N ILE A 59 12.89 3.61 7.70
CA ILE A 59 13.01 2.23 7.23
C ILE A 59 11.65 1.71 6.78
N ASN A 60 11.60 1.18 5.55
CA ASN A 60 10.44 0.48 5.00
C ASN A 60 10.88 -0.90 4.50
N TRP A 61 10.10 -1.94 4.76
CA TRP A 61 10.30 -3.30 4.23
C TRP A 61 11.72 -3.89 4.41
N LEU A 62 12.47 -3.50 5.44
CA LEU A 62 13.81 -4.06 5.67
C LEU A 62 13.76 -5.58 5.90
N GLU A 63 12.69 -6.06 6.51
CA GLU A 63 12.43 -7.47 6.73
C GLU A 63 12.32 -8.29 5.43
N SER A 64 11.97 -7.64 4.32
CA SER A 64 11.81 -8.31 3.02
C SER A 64 13.13 -8.67 2.33
N ILE A 65 14.26 -8.15 2.79
CA ILE A 65 15.56 -8.45 2.16
C ILE A 65 15.94 -9.93 2.22
N CYS A 66 15.40 -10.66 3.20
CA CYS A 66 15.66 -12.09 3.38
C CYS A 66 15.10 -12.96 2.23
N PHE A 67 14.16 -12.42 1.43
CA PHE A 67 13.56 -13.12 0.29
C PHE A 67 14.31 -12.90 -1.04
N PHE A 68 15.30 -12.01 -1.07
CA PHE A 68 16.11 -11.77 -2.26
C PHE A 68 17.31 -12.72 -2.33
N ARG A 69 17.99 -12.73 -3.49
CA ARG A 69 19.21 -13.50 -3.69
C ARG A 69 20.20 -13.24 -2.56
N LEU A 70 20.84 -14.30 -2.02
CA LEU A 70 21.73 -14.23 -0.86
C LEU A 70 21.07 -13.65 0.39
N GLY A 71 19.79 -13.95 0.63
CA GLY A 71 18.99 -13.38 1.71
C GLY A 71 19.61 -13.52 3.11
N TRP A 72 20.33 -14.62 3.39
CA TRP A 72 21.01 -14.79 4.66
C TRP A 72 22.21 -13.82 4.85
N ILE A 73 22.98 -13.51 3.77
CA ILE A 73 24.03 -12.49 3.80
C ILE A 73 23.42 -11.12 4.00
N GLN A 74 22.34 -10.80 3.26
CA GLN A 74 21.64 -9.53 3.40
C GLN A 74 21.07 -9.36 4.81
N PHE A 75 20.55 -10.42 5.41
CA PHE A 75 20.13 -10.45 6.82
C PHE A 75 21.27 -10.09 7.77
N LEU A 76 22.43 -10.73 7.64
CA LEU A 76 23.61 -10.43 8.49
C LEU A 76 24.02 -8.97 8.37
N LEU A 77 24.14 -8.45 7.14
CA LEU A 77 24.48 -7.05 6.89
C LEU A 77 23.45 -6.08 7.49
N ALA A 78 22.16 -6.40 7.39
CA ALA A 78 21.12 -5.58 8.01
C ALA A 78 21.21 -5.60 9.54
N GLN A 79 21.42 -6.75 10.15
CA GLN A 79 21.58 -6.87 11.62
C GLN A 79 22.79 -6.09 12.12
N ILE A 80 23.94 -6.20 11.43
CA ILE A 80 25.14 -5.40 11.76
C ILE A 80 24.84 -3.92 11.59
N GLY A 81 24.15 -3.51 10.51
CA GLY A 81 23.73 -2.13 10.29
C GLY A 81 22.84 -1.59 11.41
N LEU A 82 21.83 -2.35 11.83
CA LEU A 82 20.98 -2.00 12.97
C LEU A 82 21.77 -1.88 14.27
N TRP A 83 22.71 -2.79 14.52
CA TRP A 83 23.59 -2.72 15.68
C TRP A 83 24.48 -1.46 15.67
N ILE A 84 25.05 -1.08 14.50
CA ILE A 84 25.82 0.15 14.32
C ILE A 84 24.98 1.40 14.63
N ILE A 85 23.78 1.47 14.06
CA ILE A 85 22.85 2.59 14.30
C ILE A 85 22.57 2.74 15.79
N LYS A 86 22.31 1.62 16.49
CA LYS A 86 22.11 1.59 17.94
C LYS A 86 23.35 2.06 18.71
N LYS A 87 24.54 1.56 18.37
CA LYS A 87 25.81 1.98 19.00
C LYS A 87 26.10 3.47 18.81
N ARG A 88 25.76 4.01 17.65
CA ARG A 88 25.86 5.43 17.33
C ARG A 88 24.75 6.29 17.98
N LYS A 89 23.82 5.68 18.71
CA LYS A 89 22.66 6.34 19.34
C LYS A 89 21.83 7.15 18.35
N LYS A 90 21.67 6.65 17.11
CA LYS A 90 20.89 7.30 16.07
C LYS A 90 19.45 6.80 16.07
N LYS A 91 18.52 7.66 15.65
CA LYS A 91 17.08 7.37 15.66
C LYS A 91 16.65 6.54 14.45
N ILE A 92 15.72 5.61 14.67
CA ILE A 92 15.05 4.83 13.62
C ILE A 92 13.56 5.14 13.67
N VAL A 93 12.99 5.54 12.54
CA VAL A 93 11.53 5.56 12.29
C VAL A 93 11.23 4.40 11.37
N TRP A 94 10.39 3.48 11.81
CA TRP A 94 10.02 2.30 11.04
C TRP A 94 8.58 2.41 10.54
N MET A 95 8.41 2.29 9.21
CA MET A 95 7.10 2.19 8.57
C MET A 95 6.69 0.72 8.55
N PHE A 96 5.77 0.35 9.43
CA PHE A 96 5.27 -1.00 9.58
C PHE A 96 4.09 -1.23 8.63
N HIS A 97 4.39 -1.77 7.44
CA HIS A 97 3.42 -1.92 6.36
C HIS A 97 2.55 -3.18 6.48
N ASN A 98 3.09 -4.27 7.01
CA ASN A 98 2.40 -5.56 7.00
C ASN A 98 2.64 -6.33 8.30
N ILE A 99 1.57 -6.87 8.88
CA ILE A 99 1.67 -7.79 10.03
C ILE A 99 2.41 -9.07 9.62
N HIS A 100 2.07 -9.60 8.44
CA HIS A 100 2.74 -10.74 7.83
C HIS A 100 3.32 -10.36 6.48
N PRO A 101 4.59 -10.73 6.17
CA PRO A 101 5.16 -10.52 4.85
C PRO A 101 4.33 -11.23 3.77
N HIS A 102 4.06 -10.55 2.66
CA HIS A 102 3.32 -11.15 1.52
C HIS A 102 4.03 -12.36 0.90
N GLN A 103 5.34 -12.48 1.11
CA GLN A 103 6.20 -13.53 0.55
C GLN A 103 6.25 -14.80 1.41
N GLY A 104 5.43 -14.89 2.45
CA GLY A 104 5.37 -16.02 3.36
C GLY A 104 6.17 -15.86 4.65
N ASN A 105 6.26 -16.94 5.43
CA ASN A 105 6.87 -16.95 6.75
C ASN A 105 8.37 -17.27 6.63
N ASN A 106 9.25 -16.34 7.02
CA ASN A 106 10.70 -16.51 7.03
C ASN A 106 11.27 -16.13 8.40
N GLN A 107 11.96 -17.05 9.04
CA GLN A 107 12.54 -16.83 10.38
C GLN A 107 13.53 -15.66 10.44
N LEU A 108 14.32 -15.44 9.37
CA LEU A 108 15.27 -14.31 9.31
C LEU A 108 14.50 -12.98 9.22
N SER A 109 13.44 -12.92 8.43
CA SER A 109 12.56 -11.77 8.33
C SER A 109 11.94 -11.42 9.70
N GLN A 110 11.45 -12.41 10.43
CA GLN A 110 10.91 -12.22 11.79
C GLN A 110 11.98 -11.71 12.78
N LYS A 111 13.23 -12.17 12.65
CA LYS A 111 14.33 -11.65 13.48
C LYS A 111 14.62 -10.18 13.21
N ILE A 112 14.54 -9.72 11.94
CA ILE A 112 14.65 -8.29 11.60
C ILE A 112 13.50 -7.52 12.23
N GLN A 113 12.26 -7.97 12.08
CA GLN A 113 11.10 -7.32 12.70
C GLN A 113 11.26 -7.21 14.22
N LYS A 114 11.66 -8.29 14.90
CA LYS A 114 11.92 -8.27 16.35
C LYS A 114 12.99 -7.24 16.73
N THR A 115 14.03 -7.09 15.90
CA THR A 115 15.08 -6.09 16.14
C THR A 115 14.53 -4.68 15.96
N LEU A 116 13.73 -4.44 14.92
CA LEU A 116 13.09 -3.14 14.66
C LEU A 116 12.09 -2.77 15.77
N PHE A 117 11.26 -3.69 16.25
CA PHE A 117 10.38 -3.48 17.40
C PHE A 117 11.12 -3.02 18.66
N LYS A 118 12.36 -3.49 18.85
CA LYS A 118 13.20 -3.11 20.01
C LYS A 118 13.98 -1.81 19.83
N GLN A 119 14.26 -1.40 18.58
CA GLN A 119 15.20 -0.31 18.32
C GLN A 119 14.60 0.92 17.69
N ALA A 120 13.46 0.81 17.00
CA ALA A 120 12.78 1.96 16.41
C ALA A 120 12.27 2.88 17.53
N CYS A 121 12.62 4.16 17.47
CA CYS A 121 12.08 5.15 18.43
C CYS A 121 10.64 5.55 18.10
N LEU A 122 10.22 5.31 16.85
CA LEU A 122 8.87 5.54 16.38
C LEU A 122 8.51 4.48 15.33
N ILE A 123 7.35 3.85 15.50
CA ILE A 123 6.78 2.91 14.56
C ILE A 123 5.49 3.52 14.02
N ILE A 124 5.35 3.53 12.69
CA ILE A 124 4.17 4.10 12.03
C ILE A 124 3.50 3.01 11.20
N SER A 125 2.18 2.91 11.34
CA SER A 125 1.37 2.06 10.50
C SER A 125 0.28 2.86 9.79
N HIS A 126 -0.16 2.35 8.63
CA HIS A 126 -1.22 2.94 7.82
C HIS A 126 -2.60 2.28 8.03
N SER A 127 -2.73 1.43 9.06
CA SER A 127 -4.01 0.96 9.59
C SER A 127 -3.98 0.89 11.10
N LYS A 128 -5.14 1.11 11.74
CA LYS A 128 -5.30 0.98 13.20
C LYS A 128 -4.99 -0.44 13.65
N GLU A 129 -5.51 -1.45 12.92
CA GLU A 129 -5.30 -2.87 13.21
C GLU A 129 -3.80 -3.23 13.28
N ALA A 130 -3.00 -2.77 12.31
CA ALA A 130 -1.57 -3.03 12.31
C ALA A 130 -0.83 -2.19 13.37
N ALA A 131 -1.29 -0.99 13.70
CA ALA A 131 -0.75 -0.20 14.80
C ALA A 131 -1.00 -0.86 16.17
N GLU A 132 -2.20 -1.36 16.40
CA GLU A 132 -2.56 -2.12 17.61
C GLU A 132 -1.76 -3.40 17.75
N TYR A 133 -1.58 -4.13 16.63
CA TYR A 133 -0.69 -5.30 16.61
C TYR A 133 0.75 -4.92 16.98
N ALA A 134 1.29 -3.87 16.34
CA ALA A 134 2.64 -3.41 16.62
C ALA A 134 2.80 -2.98 18.09
N GLN A 135 1.82 -2.28 18.67
CA GLN A 135 1.86 -1.85 20.07
C GLN A 135 1.91 -3.03 21.06
N LYS A 136 1.30 -4.16 20.73
CA LYS A 136 1.39 -5.39 21.55
C LYS A 136 2.79 -6.03 21.50
N MET A 137 3.59 -5.72 20.47
CA MET A 137 4.92 -6.31 20.24
C MET A 137 6.07 -5.47 20.81
N THR A 138 5.78 -4.24 21.28
CA THR A 138 6.82 -3.29 21.72
C THR A 138 6.29 -2.27 22.72
N GLU A 139 7.19 -1.75 23.56
CA GLU A 139 6.95 -0.57 24.42
C GLU A 139 7.29 0.75 23.70
N GLN A 140 7.82 0.69 22.49
CA GLN A 140 8.15 1.88 21.72
C GLN A 140 6.88 2.62 21.26
N LYS A 141 7.02 3.91 20.94
CA LYS A 141 5.89 4.73 20.46
C LYS A 141 5.41 4.19 19.10
N VAL A 142 4.15 3.75 19.05
CA VAL A 142 3.48 3.31 17.81
C VAL A 142 2.38 4.31 17.48
N VAL A 143 2.30 4.72 16.21
CA VAL A 143 1.31 5.71 15.78
C VAL A 143 0.64 5.26 14.48
N PHE A 144 -0.68 5.35 14.46
CA PHE A 144 -1.46 5.22 13.24
C PHE A 144 -1.50 6.56 12.50
N ILE A 145 -1.11 6.55 11.22
CA ILE A 145 -1.26 7.69 10.30
C ILE A 145 -1.79 7.12 8.99
N ASN A 146 -2.91 7.66 8.48
CA ASN A 146 -3.46 7.20 7.19
C ASN A 146 -2.40 7.22 6.09
N HIS A 147 -2.54 6.32 5.10
CA HIS A 147 -1.67 6.34 3.91
C HIS A 147 -1.79 7.70 3.20
N PRO A 148 -0.66 8.39 2.96
CA PRO A 148 -0.69 9.74 2.38
C PRO A 148 -1.17 9.76 0.93
N ILE A 149 -1.66 10.90 0.54
CA ILE A 149 -2.20 11.20 -0.79
C ILE A 149 -1.21 12.05 -1.57
N LYS A 150 -1.09 11.75 -2.86
CA LYS A 150 -0.50 12.65 -3.85
C LYS A 150 -1.60 13.16 -4.77
N PRO A 151 -1.72 14.47 -4.99
CA PRO A 151 -2.61 15.00 -6.02
C PRO A 151 -2.28 14.40 -7.39
N ILE A 152 -3.28 13.88 -8.07
CA ILE A 152 -3.15 13.33 -9.42
C ILE A 152 -3.77 14.34 -10.37
N LYS A 153 -2.97 14.84 -11.34
CA LYS A 153 -3.50 15.67 -12.42
C LYS A 153 -4.12 14.77 -13.46
N ILE A 154 -5.39 14.97 -13.74
CA ILE A 154 -6.18 14.19 -14.69
C ILE A 154 -6.52 15.04 -15.89
N THR A 155 -6.24 14.52 -17.08
CA THR A 155 -6.80 14.99 -18.33
C THR A 155 -8.08 14.22 -18.59
N LYS A 156 -9.21 14.94 -18.67
CA LYS A 156 -10.48 14.28 -18.99
C LYS A 156 -10.42 13.68 -20.38
N ILE A 157 -10.58 12.37 -20.46
CA ILE A 157 -10.71 11.64 -21.70
C ILE A 157 -12.11 11.00 -21.76
N ASN A 158 -12.67 10.95 -22.94
CA ASN A 158 -13.92 10.22 -23.16
C ASN A 158 -13.57 8.78 -23.58
N ILE A 159 -14.26 7.82 -22.97
CA ILE A 159 -14.16 6.40 -23.33
C ILE A 159 -15.53 5.91 -23.78
N ASP A 160 -15.54 5.19 -24.89
CA ASP A 160 -16.77 4.64 -25.47
C ASP A 160 -17.10 3.28 -24.85
N ILE A 161 -17.50 3.32 -23.57
CA ILE A 161 -18.01 2.14 -22.86
C ILE A 161 -19.30 2.53 -22.10
N PRO A 162 -20.29 1.63 -22.04
CA PRO A 162 -21.50 1.88 -21.27
C PRO A 162 -21.17 1.97 -19.76
N PRO A 163 -22.03 2.63 -18.96
CA PRO A 163 -21.95 2.57 -17.51
C PRO A 163 -22.01 1.13 -17.00
N PHE A 164 -21.32 0.85 -15.91
CA PHE A 164 -21.26 -0.48 -15.29
C PHE A 164 -21.17 -0.37 -13.75
N ASP A 165 -21.36 -1.50 -13.06
CA ASP A 165 -21.51 -1.46 -11.61
C ASP A 165 -20.15 -1.43 -10.89
N ILE A 166 -19.23 -2.31 -11.26
CA ILE A 166 -17.98 -2.52 -10.53
C ILE A 166 -16.76 -2.37 -11.42
N LEU A 167 -15.85 -1.51 -11.00
CA LEU A 167 -14.46 -1.51 -11.49
C LEU A 167 -13.56 -2.24 -10.49
N ILE A 168 -12.71 -3.13 -10.99
CA ILE A 168 -11.54 -3.67 -10.27
C ILE A 168 -10.31 -3.26 -11.07
N TRP A 169 -9.35 -2.53 -10.48
CA TRP A 169 -8.23 -2.01 -11.23
C TRP A 169 -6.86 -2.17 -10.54
N GLY A 170 -5.79 -2.05 -11.32
CA GLY A 170 -4.40 -2.08 -10.88
C GLY A 170 -3.70 -3.40 -11.16
N THR A 171 -2.49 -3.60 -10.63
CA THR A 171 -1.76 -4.87 -10.82
C THR A 171 -2.50 -6.01 -10.13
N LEU A 172 -2.80 -7.06 -10.86
CA LEU A 172 -3.52 -8.23 -10.34
C LEU A 172 -2.53 -9.23 -9.77
N LEU A 173 -2.76 -9.58 -8.49
CA LEU A 173 -1.94 -10.50 -7.71
C LEU A 173 -2.87 -11.45 -6.95
N PRO A 174 -2.44 -12.67 -6.60
CA PRO A 174 -3.30 -13.66 -5.95
C PRO A 174 -4.02 -13.14 -4.70
N TYR A 175 -3.31 -12.42 -3.81
CA TYR A 175 -3.90 -11.90 -2.57
C TYR A 175 -5.01 -10.85 -2.79
N LYS A 176 -5.14 -10.31 -3.99
CA LYS A 176 -6.22 -9.37 -4.33
C LYS A 176 -7.56 -10.06 -4.55
N GLY A 177 -7.60 -11.40 -4.59
CA GLY A 177 -8.82 -12.19 -4.55
C GLY A 177 -9.76 -12.02 -5.74
N VAL A 178 -9.28 -11.49 -6.88
CA VAL A 178 -10.13 -11.19 -8.03
C VAL A 178 -10.74 -12.45 -8.63
N ALA A 179 -9.92 -13.48 -8.85
CA ALA A 179 -10.40 -14.75 -9.40
C ALA A 179 -11.38 -15.44 -8.44
N GLU A 180 -11.08 -15.43 -7.14
CA GLU A 180 -11.92 -16.00 -6.09
C GLU A 180 -13.27 -15.28 -6.00
N PHE A 181 -13.29 -13.95 -6.17
CA PHE A 181 -14.51 -13.17 -6.17
C PHE A 181 -15.40 -13.49 -7.39
N ILE A 182 -14.86 -13.37 -8.60
CA ILE A 182 -15.66 -13.58 -9.82
C ILE A 182 -16.08 -15.03 -10.04
N SER A 183 -15.39 -16.01 -9.43
CA SER A 183 -15.73 -17.44 -9.54
C SER A 183 -16.97 -17.83 -8.73
N GLN A 184 -17.50 -16.96 -7.88
CA GLN A 184 -18.62 -17.28 -7.00
C GLN A 184 -19.92 -17.38 -7.78
N THR A 185 -20.70 -18.43 -7.51
CA THR A 185 -21.96 -18.72 -8.20
C THR A 185 -22.92 -17.56 -8.15
N LYS A 186 -23.06 -16.88 -6.99
CA LYS A 186 -23.94 -15.73 -6.85
C LYS A 186 -23.53 -14.54 -7.75
N ILE A 187 -22.25 -14.32 -7.94
CA ILE A 187 -21.72 -13.27 -8.83
C ILE A 187 -21.94 -13.67 -10.29
N GLN A 188 -21.65 -14.92 -10.64
CA GLN A 188 -21.87 -15.44 -12.00
C GLN A 188 -23.35 -15.42 -12.44
N GLN A 189 -24.27 -15.61 -11.50
CA GLN A 189 -25.72 -15.60 -11.73
C GLN A 189 -26.36 -14.22 -11.57
N SER A 190 -25.60 -13.21 -11.13
CA SER A 190 -26.12 -11.85 -10.97
C SER A 190 -26.10 -11.09 -12.30
N ASN A 191 -26.89 -10.01 -12.37
CA ASN A 191 -26.84 -9.06 -13.48
C ASN A 191 -25.80 -7.95 -13.25
N ILE A 192 -24.92 -8.09 -12.23
CA ILE A 192 -23.89 -7.11 -11.91
C ILE A 192 -22.84 -7.07 -13.02
N THR A 193 -22.58 -5.90 -13.52
CA THR A 193 -21.59 -5.66 -14.58
C THR A 193 -20.24 -5.30 -13.98
N ILE A 194 -19.20 -6.06 -14.34
CA ILE A 194 -17.87 -5.94 -13.77
C ILE A 194 -16.83 -5.72 -14.87
N ARG A 195 -15.99 -4.69 -14.69
CA ARG A 195 -14.80 -4.50 -15.52
C ARG A 195 -13.55 -4.65 -14.66
N ILE A 196 -12.62 -5.46 -15.16
CA ILE A 196 -11.32 -5.72 -14.53
C ILE A 196 -10.26 -5.13 -15.45
N LEU A 197 -9.57 -4.07 -14.98
CA LEU A 197 -8.57 -3.33 -15.76
C LEU A 197 -7.22 -3.36 -15.07
N GLY A 198 -6.25 -4.12 -15.62
CA GLY A 198 -4.93 -4.15 -15.02
C GLY A 198 -4.04 -5.28 -15.46
N ILE A 199 -2.74 -5.16 -15.18
CA ILE A 199 -1.76 -6.18 -15.56
C ILE A 199 -1.80 -7.36 -14.61
N CYS A 200 -2.02 -8.54 -15.16
CA CYS A 200 -1.77 -9.83 -14.53
C CYS A 200 -0.56 -10.49 -15.23
N LYS A 201 0.58 -10.55 -14.53
CA LYS A 201 1.80 -11.19 -15.05
C LYS A 201 1.84 -12.70 -14.78
N ASP A 202 1.05 -13.16 -13.84
CA ASP A 202 0.88 -14.56 -13.50
C ASP A 202 -0.08 -15.18 -14.52
N GLU A 203 0.43 -16.08 -15.36
CA GLU A 203 -0.34 -16.70 -16.44
C GLU A 203 -1.46 -17.61 -15.91
N GLU A 204 -1.23 -18.31 -14.80
CA GLU A 204 -2.24 -19.19 -14.19
C GLU A 204 -3.40 -18.36 -13.62
N LEU A 205 -3.07 -17.28 -12.90
CA LEU A 205 -4.08 -16.35 -12.41
C LEU A 205 -4.84 -15.69 -13.55
N SER A 206 -4.15 -15.29 -14.63
CA SER A 206 -4.78 -14.69 -15.81
C SER A 206 -5.74 -15.67 -16.49
N LYS A 207 -5.34 -16.93 -16.66
CA LYS A 207 -6.21 -18.00 -17.20
C LYS A 207 -7.43 -18.23 -16.31
N LYS A 208 -7.22 -18.28 -14.98
CA LYS A 208 -8.29 -18.45 -14.00
C LYS A 208 -9.30 -17.29 -14.05
N ILE A 209 -8.85 -16.04 -14.19
CA ILE A 209 -9.74 -14.88 -14.35
C ILE A 209 -10.54 -15.00 -15.65
N ASN A 210 -9.87 -15.27 -16.80
CA ASN A 210 -10.53 -15.39 -18.08
C ASN A 210 -11.59 -16.50 -18.12
N GLN A 211 -11.40 -17.60 -17.38
CA GLN A 211 -12.36 -18.71 -17.30
C GLN A 211 -13.74 -18.27 -16.80
N TYR A 212 -13.79 -17.24 -15.95
CA TYR A 212 -15.03 -16.72 -15.35
C TYR A 212 -15.54 -15.45 -16.01
N CYS A 213 -14.87 -14.97 -17.09
CA CYS A 213 -15.37 -13.86 -17.88
C CYS A 213 -16.59 -14.28 -18.71
N ASN A 214 -17.53 -13.35 -18.86
CA ASN A 214 -18.77 -13.53 -19.62
C ASN A 214 -19.25 -12.15 -20.14
N ASN A 215 -20.48 -12.03 -20.62
CA ASN A 215 -21.03 -10.76 -21.12
C ASN A 215 -21.08 -9.64 -20.06
N ASN A 216 -21.19 -10.00 -18.78
CA ASN A 216 -21.24 -9.06 -17.65
C ASN A 216 -19.88 -8.85 -17.00
N ILE A 217 -18.91 -9.76 -17.16
CA ILE A 217 -17.59 -9.73 -16.52
C ILE A 217 -16.50 -9.66 -17.59
N ILE A 218 -15.91 -8.49 -17.77
CA ILE A 218 -14.92 -8.23 -18.81
C ILE A 218 -13.56 -7.98 -18.16
N PHE A 219 -12.52 -8.69 -18.65
CA PHE A 219 -11.15 -8.54 -18.19
C PHE A 219 -10.25 -7.97 -19.29
N GLU A 220 -9.62 -6.85 -18.97
CA GLU A 220 -8.63 -6.18 -19.82
C GLU A 220 -7.23 -6.32 -19.19
N ASN A 221 -6.48 -7.36 -19.61
CA ASN A 221 -5.12 -7.60 -19.11
C ASN A 221 -4.13 -6.65 -19.77
N ARG A 222 -4.13 -5.39 -19.37
CA ARG A 222 -3.26 -4.34 -19.91
C ARG A 222 -2.96 -3.26 -18.88
N LYS A 223 -1.93 -2.48 -19.13
CA LYS A 223 -1.64 -1.27 -18.35
C LYS A 223 -2.59 -0.15 -18.78
N ALA A 224 -3.13 0.58 -17.81
CA ALA A 224 -3.85 1.83 -18.00
C ALA A 224 -3.11 2.96 -17.29
N ASN A 225 -3.19 4.18 -17.82
CA ASN A 225 -2.72 5.39 -17.14
C ASN A 225 -3.83 5.96 -16.23
N PHE A 226 -3.51 6.98 -15.43
CA PHE A 226 -4.48 7.55 -14.51
C PHE A 226 -5.65 8.27 -15.19
N ASP A 227 -5.45 8.86 -16.37
CA ASP A 227 -6.53 9.50 -17.13
C ASP A 227 -7.56 8.46 -17.55
N GLU A 228 -7.08 7.32 -18.01
CA GLU A 228 -7.92 6.19 -18.41
C GLU A 228 -8.63 5.55 -17.22
N ILE A 229 -7.91 5.32 -16.11
CA ILE A 229 -8.50 4.80 -14.86
C ILE A 229 -9.59 5.75 -14.35
N ALA A 230 -9.35 7.08 -14.38
CA ALA A 230 -10.35 8.07 -14.01
C ALA A 230 -11.60 8.01 -14.89
N ALA A 231 -11.43 7.81 -16.20
CA ALA A 231 -12.55 7.65 -17.12
C ALA A 231 -13.36 6.38 -16.85
N TYR A 232 -12.72 5.26 -16.52
CA TYR A 232 -13.40 4.04 -16.07
C TYR A 232 -14.12 4.24 -14.74
N ILE A 233 -13.50 4.93 -13.78
CA ILE A 233 -14.13 5.28 -12.50
C ILE A 233 -15.39 6.11 -12.72
N GLN A 234 -15.39 7.09 -13.61
CA GLN A 234 -16.57 7.90 -13.94
C GLN A 234 -17.73 7.10 -14.57
N LYS A 235 -17.42 5.97 -15.20
CA LYS A 235 -18.40 5.05 -15.78
C LYS A 235 -18.83 3.95 -14.81
N SER A 236 -18.07 3.73 -13.74
CA SER A 236 -18.38 2.73 -12.72
C SER A 236 -19.18 3.34 -11.58
N ARG A 237 -20.03 2.52 -10.96
CA ARG A 237 -20.72 2.90 -9.73
C ARG A 237 -19.80 2.79 -8.52
N TYR A 238 -19.00 1.72 -8.48
CA TYR A 238 -18.09 1.42 -7.39
C TYR A 238 -16.73 0.91 -7.89
N VAL A 239 -15.71 1.07 -7.05
CA VAL A 239 -14.41 0.45 -7.25
C VAL A 239 -14.20 -0.61 -6.17
N LEU A 240 -14.17 -1.88 -6.56
CA LEU A 240 -14.09 -3.01 -5.65
C LEU A 240 -12.65 -3.48 -5.46
N PHE A 241 -12.30 -3.75 -4.22
CA PHE A 241 -11.06 -4.37 -3.77
C PHE A 241 -11.38 -5.69 -3.06
N PRO A 242 -11.52 -6.81 -3.76
CA PRO A 242 -11.96 -8.09 -3.16
C PRO A 242 -10.80 -8.80 -2.46
N TYR A 243 -9.98 -8.06 -1.69
CA TYR A 243 -8.75 -8.56 -1.08
C TYR A 243 -9.03 -9.71 -0.11
N ILE A 244 -8.31 -10.81 -0.32
CA ILE A 244 -8.27 -11.95 0.58
C ILE A 244 -7.04 -11.84 1.49
N GLY A 245 -7.11 -12.44 2.67
CA GLY A 245 -6.02 -12.38 3.65
C GLY A 245 -6.43 -11.67 4.95
N SER A 246 -5.62 -11.82 5.97
CA SER A 246 -5.98 -11.41 7.33
C SER A 246 -5.87 -9.91 7.59
N CYS A 247 -5.03 -9.20 6.85
CA CYS A 247 -4.82 -7.76 7.10
C CYS A 247 -4.45 -7.02 5.82
N VAL A 248 -5.06 -5.86 5.61
CA VAL A 248 -4.71 -4.90 4.56
C VAL A 248 -4.28 -3.60 5.22
N SER A 249 -3.00 -3.48 5.52
CA SER A 249 -2.47 -2.31 6.25
C SER A 249 -2.51 -1.03 5.42
N SER A 250 -2.31 -1.12 4.09
CA SER A 250 -2.47 0.01 3.18
C SER A 250 -2.65 -0.44 1.74
N SER A 251 -3.28 0.40 0.91
CA SER A 251 -3.41 0.16 -0.52
C SER A 251 -3.31 1.49 -1.27
N GLY A 252 -2.26 1.64 -2.09
CA GLY A 252 -2.12 2.82 -2.95
C GLY A 252 -3.31 2.98 -3.89
N ALA A 253 -3.78 1.88 -4.51
CA ALA A 253 -4.94 1.91 -5.39
C ALA A 253 -6.24 2.35 -4.68
N LEU A 254 -6.42 2.01 -3.40
CA LEU A 254 -7.54 2.48 -2.58
C LEU A 254 -7.51 4.01 -2.45
N ILE A 255 -6.34 4.56 -2.10
CA ILE A 255 -6.15 6.01 -1.93
C ILE A 255 -6.25 6.73 -3.28
N ASP A 256 -5.64 6.20 -4.33
CA ASP A 256 -5.75 6.76 -5.68
C ASP A 256 -7.20 6.75 -6.17
N THR A 257 -8.00 5.73 -5.84
CA THR A 257 -9.44 5.69 -6.17
C THR A 257 -10.21 6.87 -5.56
N LEU A 258 -9.93 7.22 -4.30
CA LEU A 258 -10.56 8.39 -3.66
C LEU A 258 -10.19 9.69 -4.39
N VAL A 259 -8.91 9.86 -4.75
CA VAL A 259 -8.41 11.03 -5.50
C VAL A 259 -9.04 11.13 -6.88
N LEU A 260 -9.26 10.00 -7.54
CA LEU A 260 -9.89 9.91 -8.87
C LEU A 260 -11.42 10.04 -8.83
N GLY A 261 -12.00 10.25 -7.65
CA GLY A 261 -13.44 10.48 -7.47
C GLY A 261 -14.28 9.21 -7.33
N GLY A 262 -13.65 8.03 -7.23
CA GLY A 262 -14.36 6.77 -7.08
C GLY A 262 -14.89 6.52 -5.67
N ILE A 263 -15.87 5.61 -5.57
CA ILE A 263 -16.40 5.09 -4.32
C ILE A 263 -15.79 3.71 -4.07
N PRO A 264 -14.82 3.58 -3.16
CA PRO A 264 -14.18 2.30 -2.91
C PRO A 264 -15.05 1.39 -2.05
N ILE A 265 -15.06 0.09 -2.37
CA ILE A 265 -15.62 -0.98 -1.55
C ILE A 265 -14.51 -2.00 -1.26
N GLY A 266 -14.37 -2.44 -0.01
CA GLY A 266 -13.39 -3.46 0.37
C GLY A 266 -13.83 -4.30 1.56
N PRO A 267 -13.03 -5.29 1.98
CA PRO A 267 -13.34 -6.09 3.16
C PRO A 267 -13.34 -5.23 4.43
N ASN A 268 -14.19 -5.55 5.41
CA ASN A 268 -14.29 -4.80 6.68
C ASN A 268 -13.08 -5.05 7.60
N LYS A 269 -11.88 -4.65 7.15
CA LYS A 269 -10.61 -4.79 7.89
C LYS A 269 -9.55 -3.79 7.41
N GLY A 270 -8.55 -3.56 8.27
CA GLY A 270 -7.39 -2.73 7.97
C GLY A 270 -7.77 -1.35 7.47
N ALA A 271 -7.08 -0.88 6.43
CA ALA A 271 -7.26 0.46 5.88
C ALA A 271 -8.69 0.70 5.33
N PHE A 272 -9.38 -0.33 4.83
CA PHE A 272 -10.77 -0.18 4.37
C PHE A 272 -11.70 0.14 5.54
N LYS A 273 -11.58 -0.58 6.67
CA LYS A 273 -12.33 -0.31 7.89
C LYS A 273 -12.04 1.10 8.42
N ASP A 274 -10.77 1.50 8.48
CA ASP A 274 -10.37 2.83 8.96
C ASP A 274 -10.98 3.97 8.12
N LEU A 275 -11.15 3.77 6.82
CA LEU A 275 -11.79 4.74 5.93
C LEU A 275 -13.31 4.67 5.97
N SER A 276 -13.90 3.49 6.22
CA SER A 276 -15.34 3.35 6.37
C SER A 276 -15.83 4.03 7.66
N GLU A 277 -15.07 4.01 8.73
CA GLU A 277 -15.34 4.77 9.96
C GLU A 277 -15.37 6.30 9.73
N LYS A 278 -14.81 6.76 8.60
CA LYS A 278 -14.89 8.16 8.14
C LYS A 278 -15.97 8.38 7.09
N ASN A 279 -16.78 7.36 6.77
CA ASN A 279 -17.79 7.37 5.71
C ASN A 279 -17.26 7.69 4.30
N ILE A 280 -15.98 7.38 4.02
CA ILE A 280 -15.34 7.60 2.70
C ILE A 280 -14.96 6.32 1.97
N CYS A 281 -15.33 5.17 2.54
CA CYS A 281 -15.19 3.84 1.95
C CYS A 281 -16.38 2.98 2.41
N LEU A 282 -16.83 2.08 1.57
CA LEU A 282 -17.82 1.07 1.96
C LEU A 282 -17.11 -0.24 2.27
N THR A 283 -17.64 -1.02 3.22
CA THR A 283 -17.04 -2.30 3.60
C THR A 283 -18.09 -3.41 3.64
N TYR A 284 -17.64 -4.65 3.43
CA TYR A 284 -18.44 -5.85 3.52
C TYR A 284 -17.71 -6.96 4.25
N GLU A 285 -18.44 -7.87 4.86
CA GLU A 285 -17.93 -9.10 5.48
C GLU A 285 -18.33 -10.33 4.64
N THR A 286 -19.50 -10.28 4.02
CA THR A 286 -20.05 -11.35 3.19
C THR A 286 -20.37 -10.87 1.78
N ASN A 287 -20.49 -11.81 0.84
CA ASN A 287 -20.88 -11.47 -0.52
C ASN A 287 -22.33 -11.01 -0.64
N GLU A 288 -23.18 -11.47 0.24
CA GLU A 288 -24.56 -11.02 0.37
C GLU A 288 -24.61 -9.52 0.70
N GLU A 289 -23.79 -9.08 1.65
CA GLU A 289 -23.65 -7.66 1.99
C GLU A 289 -23.12 -6.85 0.81
N LEU A 290 -22.12 -7.36 0.10
CA LEU A 290 -21.57 -6.70 -1.09
C LEU A 290 -22.64 -6.53 -2.18
N ILE A 291 -23.41 -7.59 -2.48
CA ILE A 291 -24.50 -7.54 -3.45
C ILE A 291 -25.58 -6.53 -3.00
N ASN A 292 -25.89 -6.52 -1.70
CA ASN A 292 -26.84 -5.57 -1.13
C ASN A 292 -26.36 -4.12 -1.27
N ILE A 293 -25.05 -3.85 -1.02
CA ILE A 293 -24.45 -2.52 -1.23
C ILE A 293 -24.62 -2.09 -2.68
N ILE A 294 -24.32 -2.97 -3.63
CA ILE A 294 -24.41 -2.66 -5.07
C ILE A 294 -25.85 -2.34 -5.48
N ASN A 295 -26.82 -3.13 -5.02
CA ASN A 295 -28.22 -3.00 -5.39
C ASN A 295 -28.89 -1.77 -4.76
N ASN A 296 -28.53 -1.38 -3.54
CA ASN A 296 -29.16 -0.28 -2.81
C ASN A 296 -28.46 1.08 -2.96
N HIS A 297 -27.36 1.15 -3.72
CA HIS A 297 -26.71 2.41 -4.08
C HIS A 297 -26.24 3.26 -2.89
N TYR A 298 -25.56 2.66 -1.92
CA TYR A 298 -25.05 3.40 -0.77
C TYR A 298 -23.99 4.44 -1.18
N PRO A 299 -24.17 5.72 -0.78
CA PRO A 299 -23.19 6.78 -1.02
C PRO A 299 -22.06 6.76 0.02
N ILE A 300 -21.04 7.56 -0.24
CA ILE A 300 -20.04 7.98 0.77
C ILE A 300 -20.22 9.48 1.07
N ASP A 301 -19.55 9.96 2.12
CA ASP A 301 -19.56 11.37 2.47
C ASP A 301 -18.51 12.14 1.64
N ASP A 302 -18.95 12.86 0.61
CA ASP A 302 -18.07 13.62 -0.28
C ASP A 302 -17.33 14.75 0.45
N LYS A 303 -17.94 15.42 1.45
CA LYS A 303 -17.28 16.47 2.24
C LYS A 303 -16.12 15.89 3.07
N MET A 304 -16.38 14.75 3.71
CA MET A 304 -15.35 14.03 4.46
C MET A 304 -14.24 13.54 3.54
N LYS A 305 -14.57 13.05 2.33
CA LYS A 305 -13.59 12.65 1.31
C LYS A 305 -12.70 13.82 0.89
N GLU A 306 -13.26 14.97 0.56
CA GLU A 306 -12.51 16.17 0.20
C GLU A 306 -11.62 16.65 1.35
N SER A 307 -12.13 16.69 2.57
CA SER A 307 -11.37 17.01 3.76
C SER A 307 -10.20 16.03 3.97
N PHE A 308 -10.45 14.73 3.81
CA PHE A 308 -9.42 13.71 3.91
C PHE A 308 -8.33 13.89 2.83
N ILE A 309 -8.71 14.17 1.58
CA ILE A 309 -7.78 14.39 0.48
C ILE A 309 -6.91 15.63 0.75
N SER A 310 -7.50 16.73 1.19
CA SER A 310 -6.76 17.99 1.41
C SER A 310 -5.80 17.96 2.61
N THR A 311 -6.10 17.17 3.63
CA THR A 311 -5.32 17.15 4.89
C THR A 311 -4.30 16.01 4.99
N ASN A 312 -4.39 15.01 4.11
CA ASN A 312 -3.60 13.77 4.23
C ASN A 312 -2.46 13.69 3.21
N SER A 313 -1.69 14.76 3.04
CA SER A 313 -0.57 14.82 2.09
C SER A 313 0.70 14.13 2.62
N TRP A 314 1.68 13.90 1.72
CA TRP A 314 3.00 13.41 2.07
C TRP A 314 3.77 14.38 2.96
N GLU A 315 3.60 15.68 2.74
CA GLU A 315 4.17 16.74 3.57
C GLU A 315 3.58 16.71 4.99
N SER A 316 2.27 16.48 5.10
CA SER A 316 1.60 16.33 6.39
C SER A 316 2.14 15.12 7.17
N LEU A 317 2.39 13.99 6.49
CA LEU A 317 3.03 12.82 7.10
C LEU A 317 4.41 13.18 7.64
N VAL A 318 5.27 13.80 6.82
CA VAL A 318 6.63 14.20 7.22
C VAL A 318 6.58 15.13 8.42
N THR A 319 5.75 16.18 8.38
CA THR A 319 5.59 17.14 9.47
C THR A 319 5.20 16.44 10.78
N LYS A 320 4.20 15.57 10.76
CA LYS A 320 3.75 14.79 11.93
C LYS A 320 4.87 13.92 12.51
N ILE A 321 5.64 13.23 11.65
CA ILE A 321 6.77 12.40 12.09
C ILE A 321 7.79 13.25 12.83
N PHE A 322 8.16 14.41 12.26
CA PHE A 322 9.17 15.26 12.89
C PHE A 322 8.68 15.98 14.16
N GLN A 323 7.39 16.23 14.28
CA GLN A 323 6.79 16.67 15.55
C GLN A 323 6.94 15.60 16.62
N ILE A 324 6.54 14.35 16.32
CA ILE A 324 6.56 13.24 17.26
C ILE A 324 7.98 12.88 17.74
N ILE A 325 8.99 12.94 16.86
CA ILE A 325 10.37 12.58 17.25
C ILE A 325 11.13 13.71 17.96
N LYS A 326 10.58 14.93 18.01
CA LYS A 326 11.13 16.05 18.78
C LYS A 326 10.65 16.04 20.24
N GLU A 327 9.46 15.51 20.47
CA GLU A 327 8.91 15.22 21.79
C GLU A 327 9.72 14.11 22.50
#